data_478c04f413e63eacad4bec988c74d343
#
_entry.id   478c04f413e63eacad4bec988c74d343
#
_cell.length_a   1.000
_cell.length_b   1.000
_cell.length_c   1.000
_cell.angle_alpha   90.00
_cell.angle_beta   90.00
_cell.angle_gamma   90.00
#
_symmetry.space_group_name_H-M   'P 1'
#
loop_
_entity.id
_entity.type
_entity.pdbx_description
1 polymer ?
#
loop_
_entity_poly.entity_id
_entity_poly.type
_entity_poly.pdbx_seq_one_letter_code
_entity_poly.pdbx_strand_id
1 'polypeptide(L)'
;MPDCSNILFASDYDRTITDFSGQIPACNLEAVAAFEAMGGCFTIATGRSKPMFAQKLPLLPLHAPVILFNGAAVWMPDGEVIVRYPMPRGWKDAVRDIHSRFPQLRVELQNLNWHDCFGRDDLRDAYLERNGVEYRYPALENVGDEVLGISFYTPFQEIGHSRSFDVPPEEDRPFQEIEAILAKDFPGMFESVRSMPRMIELGAAGCGKGATARWLAGQLGRTVLYCAGDAPNDLPMLLEADEAFIPVSSDPAILGYGFTEVASCDEGTIASAVALIRSRGSDH
;
A
#
# COMPACT_ATOMS: atom_id res chain seq x y z
N MET A 1 20.97 -22.90 -9.80
CA MET A 1 19.90 -22.01 -9.33
C MET A 1 20.01 -20.75 -10.17
N PRO A 2 18.89 -20.13 -10.56
CA PRO A 2 18.95 -18.88 -11.32
C PRO A 2 19.69 -17.79 -10.53
N ASP A 3 20.36 -16.90 -11.24
CA ASP A 3 20.96 -15.71 -10.67
C ASP A 3 19.90 -14.60 -10.66
N CYS A 4 19.47 -14.19 -9.47
CA CYS A 4 18.50 -13.11 -9.25
C CYS A 4 19.17 -11.80 -8.80
N SER A 5 20.50 -11.68 -8.92
CA SER A 5 21.27 -10.54 -8.38
C SER A 5 20.90 -9.19 -8.97
N ASN A 6 20.21 -9.15 -10.11
CA ASN A 6 19.73 -7.92 -10.74
C ASN A 6 18.25 -7.62 -10.45
N ILE A 7 17.57 -8.43 -9.61
CA ILE A 7 16.12 -8.33 -9.38
C ILE A 7 15.82 -7.68 -8.03
N LEU A 8 14.92 -6.66 -8.02
CA LEU A 8 14.16 -6.26 -6.86
C LEU A 8 12.76 -6.88 -6.96
N PHE A 9 12.32 -7.61 -5.94
CA PHE A 9 10.96 -8.11 -5.84
C PHE A 9 10.20 -7.30 -4.78
N ALA A 10 9.27 -6.45 -5.21
CA ALA A 10 8.41 -5.65 -4.35
C ALA A 10 7.04 -6.32 -4.21
N SER A 11 6.66 -6.67 -2.99
CA SER A 11 5.36 -7.29 -2.69
C SER A 11 4.46 -6.34 -1.92
N ASP A 12 3.17 -6.28 -2.26
CA ASP A 12 2.19 -5.78 -1.30
C ASP A 12 2.18 -6.66 -0.04
N TYR A 13 1.64 -6.11 1.06
CA TYR A 13 1.63 -6.78 2.36
C TYR A 13 0.33 -7.56 2.60
N ASP A 14 -0.80 -6.87 2.58
CA ASP A 14 -2.09 -7.42 2.97
C ASP A 14 -2.66 -8.32 1.87
N ARG A 15 -2.96 -9.61 2.18
CA ARG A 15 -3.49 -10.62 1.24
C ARG A 15 -2.58 -10.95 0.03
N THR A 16 -1.35 -10.49 0.06
CA THR A 16 -0.33 -10.86 -0.93
C THR A 16 0.75 -11.69 -0.27
N ILE A 17 1.56 -11.10 0.64
CA ILE A 17 2.47 -11.91 1.45
C ILE A 17 1.78 -12.50 2.67
N THR A 18 0.71 -11.85 3.21
CA THR A 18 -0.13 -12.38 4.28
C THR A 18 -1.34 -13.12 3.72
N ASP A 19 -1.87 -14.05 4.51
CA ASP A 19 -3.15 -14.72 4.28
C ASP A 19 -4.35 -13.81 4.60
N PHE A 20 -5.58 -14.33 4.44
CA PHE A 20 -6.79 -13.59 4.80
C PHE A 20 -6.92 -13.27 6.29
N SER A 21 -6.21 -13.99 7.18
CA SER A 21 -6.17 -13.72 8.62
C SER A 21 -5.15 -12.63 8.99
N GLY A 22 -4.32 -12.19 8.03
CA GLY A 22 -3.23 -11.22 8.22
C GLY A 22 -1.95 -11.85 8.80
N GLN A 23 -1.83 -13.18 8.78
CA GLN A 23 -0.62 -13.90 9.13
C GLN A 23 0.22 -14.15 7.87
N ILE A 24 1.54 -14.28 8.06
CA ILE A 24 2.43 -14.62 6.94
C ILE A 24 2.60 -16.14 6.91
N PRO A 25 2.16 -16.84 5.85
CA PRO A 25 2.40 -18.27 5.69
C PRO A 25 3.90 -18.59 5.77
N ALA A 26 4.28 -19.64 6.49
CA ALA A 26 5.69 -20.03 6.63
C ALA A 26 6.38 -20.26 5.29
N CYS A 27 5.66 -20.83 4.31
CA CYS A 27 6.17 -21.03 2.96
C CYS A 27 6.57 -19.71 2.25
N ASN A 28 5.88 -18.60 2.53
CA ASN A 28 6.26 -17.29 2.00
C ASN A 28 7.58 -16.80 2.60
N LEU A 29 7.79 -16.99 3.91
CA LEU A 29 9.07 -16.62 4.56
C LEU A 29 10.24 -17.46 4.03
N GLU A 30 10.03 -18.76 3.87
CA GLU A 30 11.02 -19.67 3.28
C GLU A 30 11.34 -19.28 1.82
N ALA A 31 10.33 -18.86 1.06
CA ALA A 31 10.50 -18.42 -0.32
C ALA A 31 11.28 -17.09 -0.42
N VAL A 32 11.00 -16.13 0.47
CA VAL A 32 11.79 -14.88 0.55
C VAL A 32 13.26 -15.21 0.82
N ALA A 33 13.54 -16.03 1.82
CA ALA A 33 14.92 -16.44 2.12
C ALA A 33 15.58 -17.17 0.95
N ALA A 34 14.86 -18.04 0.23
CA ALA A 34 15.36 -18.74 -0.94
C ALA A 34 15.63 -17.78 -2.12
N PHE A 35 14.78 -16.76 -2.32
CA PHE A 35 14.97 -15.73 -3.33
C PHE A 35 16.21 -14.87 -3.04
N GLU A 36 16.41 -14.47 -1.80
CA GLU A 36 17.60 -13.71 -1.39
C GLU A 36 18.88 -14.57 -1.49
N ALA A 37 18.79 -15.85 -1.18
CA ALA A 37 19.92 -16.79 -1.40
C ALA A 37 20.33 -16.94 -2.87
N MET A 38 19.44 -16.63 -3.82
CA MET A 38 19.73 -16.53 -5.25
C MET A 38 20.29 -15.15 -5.67
N GLY A 39 20.59 -14.27 -4.71
CA GLY A 39 21.10 -12.91 -4.94
C GLY A 39 20.00 -11.87 -5.12
N GLY A 40 18.72 -12.25 -5.12
CA GLY A 40 17.59 -11.34 -5.23
C GLY A 40 17.48 -10.40 -4.04
N CYS A 41 16.77 -9.31 -4.23
CA CYS A 41 16.44 -8.34 -3.17
C CYS A 41 14.94 -8.30 -3.00
N PHE A 42 14.43 -8.57 -1.80
CA PHE A 42 13.00 -8.58 -1.52
C PHE A 42 12.58 -7.39 -0.64
N THR A 43 11.48 -6.75 -1.00
CA THR A 43 10.91 -5.64 -0.21
C THR A 43 9.39 -5.69 -0.14
N ILE A 44 8.83 -4.93 0.79
CA ILE A 44 7.39 -4.67 0.91
C ILE A 44 7.06 -3.27 0.40
N ALA A 45 5.95 -3.15 -0.33
CA ALA A 45 5.35 -1.91 -0.77
C ALA A 45 3.90 -1.84 -0.28
N THR A 46 3.62 -1.03 0.73
CA THR A 46 2.33 -1.00 1.43
C THR A 46 1.75 0.41 1.56
N GLY A 47 0.41 0.50 1.67
CA GLY A 47 -0.28 1.73 2.08
C GLY A 47 -0.12 2.06 3.56
N ARG A 48 0.38 1.13 4.36
CA ARG A 48 0.52 1.32 5.80
C ARG A 48 1.50 2.45 6.12
N SER A 49 1.18 3.22 7.17
CA SER A 49 2.11 4.18 7.75
C SER A 49 3.25 3.49 8.51
N LYS A 50 4.34 4.22 8.76
CA LYS A 50 5.50 3.68 9.48
C LYS A 50 5.12 3.04 10.83
N PRO A 51 4.34 3.68 11.74
CA PRO A 51 3.98 3.03 13.00
C PRO A 51 3.11 1.80 12.80
N MET A 52 2.21 1.78 11.80
CA MET A 52 1.40 0.59 11.48
C MET A 52 2.26 -0.59 11.01
N PHE A 53 3.32 -0.32 10.26
CA PHE A 53 4.20 -1.37 9.74
C PHE A 53 5.30 -1.77 10.72
N ALA A 54 5.69 -0.90 11.64
CA ALA A 54 6.77 -1.16 12.60
C ALA A 54 6.57 -2.45 13.42
N GLN A 55 5.31 -2.77 13.77
CA GLN A 55 4.97 -4.01 14.47
C GLN A 55 5.03 -5.27 13.59
N LYS A 56 5.02 -5.09 12.27
CA LYS A 56 5.07 -6.19 11.29
C LYS A 56 6.49 -6.51 10.85
N LEU A 57 7.38 -5.52 10.89
CA LEU A 57 8.77 -5.66 10.47
C LEU A 57 9.51 -6.83 11.13
N PRO A 58 9.37 -7.09 12.45
CA PRO A 58 10.03 -8.23 13.08
C PRO A 58 9.57 -9.62 12.60
N LEU A 59 8.43 -9.67 11.91
CA LEU A 59 7.87 -10.92 11.35
C LEU A 59 8.48 -11.27 9.99
N LEU A 60 9.23 -10.36 9.40
CA LEU A 60 9.79 -10.47 8.05
C LEU A 60 11.32 -10.39 8.11
N PRO A 61 12.04 -11.32 7.50
CA PRO A 61 13.50 -11.27 7.40
C PRO A 61 13.94 -10.30 6.28
N LEU A 62 13.49 -9.03 6.34
CA LEU A 62 13.79 -8.04 5.32
C LEU A 62 15.17 -7.42 5.54
N HIS A 63 15.97 -7.39 4.46
CA HIS A 63 17.25 -6.71 4.41
C HIS A 63 17.20 -5.45 3.53
N ALA A 64 16.14 -5.29 2.74
CA ALA A 64 15.89 -4.14 1.88
C ALA A 64 15.05 -3.07 2.58
N PRO A 65 15.13 -1.81 2.12
CA PRO A 65 14.22 -0.75 2.54
C PRO A 65 12.76 -1.07 2.24
N VAL A 66 11.83 -0.60 3.08
CA VAL A 66 10.39 -0.82 2.95
C VAL A 66 9.71 0.43 2.38
N ILE A 67 8.82 0.22 1.41
CA ILE A 67 8.02 1.29 0.80
C ILE A 67 6.72 1.44 1.59
N LEU A 68 6.47 2.64 2.11
CA LEU A 68 5.35 2.98 2.99
C LEU A 68 4.45 4.06 2.38
N PHE A 69 3.25 4.26 2.96
CA PHE A 69 2.31 5.33 2.56
C PHE A 69 2.02 5.31 1.06
N ASN A 70 1.73 4.13 0.49
CA ASN A 70 1.51 3.95 -0.96
C ASN A 70 2.64 4.51 -1.84
N GLY A 71 3.88 4.53 -1.35
CA GLY A 71 5.04 5.03 -2.10
C GLY A 71 5.55 6.39 -1.66
N ALA A 72 4.88 7.09 -0.72
CA ALA A 72 5.32 8.44 -0.33
C ALA A 72 6.64 8.44 0.43
N ALA A 73 7.02 7.36 1.10
CA ALA A 73 8.26 7.26 1.85
C ALA A 73 8.89 5.87 1.76
N VAL A 74 10.21 5.83 1.94
CA VAL A 74 11.00 4.60 2.03
C VAL A 74 11.68 4.56 3.39
N TRP A 75 11.46 3.48 4.13
CA TRP A 75 12.07 3.25 5.43
C TRP A 75 13.27 2.31 5.28
N MET A 76 14.46 2.85 5.56
CA MET A 76 15.72 2.14 5.46
C MET A 76 15.93 1.18 6.65
N PRO A 77 16.68 0.08 6.48
CA PRO A 77 16.93 -0.90 7.57
C PRO A 77 17.61 -0.30 8.81
N ASP A 78 18.40 0.76 8.65
CA ASP A 78 19.07 1.49 9.74
C ASP A 78 18.15 2.47 10.49
N GLY A 79 16.88 2.59 10.04
CA GLY A 79 15.87 3.43 10.66
C GLY A 79 15.68 4.79 10.01
N GLU A 80 16.52 5.18 9.05
CA GLU A 80 16.31 6.39 8.26
C GLU A 80 15.03 6.29 7.44
N VAL A 81 14.35 7.42 7.22
CA VAL A 81 13.20 7.51 6.34
C VAL A 81 13.45 8.56 5.27
N ILE A 82 13.39 8.13 4.02
CA ILE A 82 13.46 9.01 2.85
C ILE A 82 12.03 9.33 2.42
N VAL A 83 11.62 10.58 2.57
CA VAL A 83 10.33 11.07 2.05
C VAL A 83 10.48 11.37 0.57
N ARG A 84 9.75 10.65 -0.27
CA ARG A 84 9.79 10.79 -1.74
C ARG A 84 8.78 11.82 -2.24
N TYR A 85 7.58 11.79 -1.68
CA TYR A 85 6.44 12.57 -2.12
C TYR A 85 5.76 13.23 -0.92
N PRO A 86 6.28 14.39 -0.44
CA PRO A 86 5.59 15.17 0.58
C PRO A 86 4.29 15.75 0.01
N MET A 87 3.28 15.94 0.85
CA MET A 87 2.03 16.56 0.42
C MET A 87 2.28 17.93 -0.21
N PRO A 88 1.60 18.26 -1.31
CA PRO A 88 1.77 19.52 -2.02
C PRO A 88 1.23 20.70 -1.19
N ARG A 89 1.75 21.89 -1.41
CA ARG A 89 1.19 23.11 -0.80
C ARG A 89 -0.29 23.25 -1.15
N GLY A 90 -1.12 23.66 -0.18
CA GLY A 90 -2.56 23.81 -0.38
C GLY A 90 -3.37 22.53 -0.15
N TRP A 91 -2.76 21.42 0.24
CA TRP A 91 -3.49 20.18 0.55
C TRP A 91 -4.58 20.37 1.62
N LYS A 92 -4.40 21.31 2.56
CA LYS A 92 -5.40 21.64 3.60
C LYS A 92 -6.68 22.23 3.00
N ASP A 93 -6.58 22.94 1.88
CA ASP A 93 -7.76 23.52 1.21
C ASP A 93 -8.61 22.41 0.59
N ALA A 94 -7.97 21.40 0.01
CA ALA A 94 -8.67 20.21 -0.50
C ALA A 94 -9.36 19.44 0.64
N VAL A 95 -8.66 19.20 1.75
CA VAL A 95 -9.25 18.51 2.92
C VAL A 95 -10.44 19.32 3.47
N ARG A 96 -10.31 20.65 3.60
CA ARG A 96 -11.37 21.52 4.09
C ARG A 96 -12.60 21.49 3.18
N ASP A 97 -12.40 21.60 1.88
CA ASP A 97 -13.48 21.57 0.89
C ASP A 97 -14.20 20.22 0.91
N ILE A 98 -13.45 19.12 0.81
CA ILE A 98 -14.03 17.77 0.82
C ILE A 98 -14.75 17.49 2.13
N HIS A 99 -14.12 17.75 3.28
CA HIS A 99 -14.74 17.49 4.58
C HIS A 99 -15.99 18.35 4.83
N SER A 100 -16.03 19.58 4.30
CA SER A 100 -17.24 20.42 4.39
C SER A 100 -18.43 19.87 3.60
N ARG A 101 -18.17 19.19 2.47
CA ARG A 101 -19.19 18.56 1.61
C ARG A 101 -19.60 17.17 2.12
N PHE A 102 -18.68 16.45 2.75
CA PHE A 102 -18.88 15.09 3.26
C PHE A 102 -18.54 15.00 4.77
N PRO A 103 -19.25 15.72 5.64
CA PRO A 103 -18.93 15.78 7.08
C PRO A 103 -19.14 14.43 7.79
N GLN A 104 -19.86 13.49 7.17
CA GLN A 104 -20.06 12.12 7.66
C GLN A 104 -18.84 11.24 7.50
N LEU A 105 -17.91 11.59 6.60
CA LEU A 105 -16.70 10.81 6.42
C LEU A 105 -15.67 11.12 7.51
N ARG A 106 -15.01 10.09 7.98
CA ARG A 106 -13.79 10.26 8.77
C ARG A 106 -12.64 10.66 7.86
N VAL A 107 -11.81 11.57 8.34
CA VAL A 107 -10.54 11.95 7.70
C VAL A 107 -9.41 11.51 8.59
N GLU A 108 -8.38 10.91 8.00
CA GLU A 108 -7.17 10.49 8.67
C GLU A 108 -5.97 11.02 7.90
N LEU A 109 -5.20 11.91 8.53
CA LEU A 109 -3.99 12.51 7.99
C LEU A 109 -2.79 11.74 8.55
N GLN A 110 -2.11 11.01 7.69
CA GLN A 110 -1.02 10.14 8.08
C GLN A 110 0.30 10.92 8.07
N ASN A 111 0.80 11.22 9.26
CA ASN A 111 2.15 11.74 9.45
C ASN A 111 3.15 10.58 9.63
N LEU A 112 4.43 10.88 9.63
CA LEU A 112 5.47 9.86 9.72
C LEU A 112 5.34 8.96 10.97
N ASN A 113 4.95 9.52 12.12
CA ASN A 113 4.94 8.82 13.39
C ASN A 113 3.59 8.80 14.11
N TRP A 114 2.60 9.55 13.63
CA TRP A 114 1.24 9.62 14.22
C TRP A 114 0.20 9.90 13.16
N HIS A 115 -1.08 9.79 13.52
CA HIS A 115 -2.18 10.21 12.64
C HIS A 115 -2.97 11.35 13.29
N ASP A 116 -3.31 12.39 12.52
CA ASP A 116 -4.26 13.41 12.90
C ASP A 116 -5.63 13.06 12.29
N CYS A 117 -6.69 13.01 13.12
CA CYS A 117 -7.98 12.46 12.75
C CYS A 117 -9.09 13.50 12.88
N PHE A 118 -10.11 13.42 12.01
CA PHE A 118 -11.34 14.20 12.07
C PHE A 118 -12.52 13.24 11.93
N GLY A 119 -13.54 13.42 12.79
CA GLY A 119 -14.62 12.45 12.95
C GLY A 119 -14.20 11.30 13.87
N ARG A 120 -14.99 11.10 14.95
CA ARG A 120 -14.70 10.01 15.90
C ARG A 120 -15.20 8.67 15.36
N ASP A 121 -14.40 7.64 15.57
CA ASP A 121 -14.72 6.25 15.26
C ASP A 121 -13.99 5.35 16.25
N ASP A 122 -14.69 4.91 17.29
CA ASP A 122 -14.10 4.15 18.39
C ASP A 122 -13.50 2.81 17.92
N LEU A 123 -14.07 2.19 16.88
CA LEU A 123 -13.53 0.95 16.32
C LEU A 123 -12.20 1.20 15.59
N ARG A 124 -12.13 2.29 14.83
CA ARG A 124 -10.90 2.67 14.15
C ARG A 124 -9.84 3.15 15.13
N ASP A 125 -10.22 3.90 16.15
CA ASP A 125 -9.31 4.34 17.20
C ASP A 125 -8.68 3.13 17.92
N ALA A 126 -9.51 2.15 18.32
CA ALA A 126 -9.03 0.90 18.90
C ALA A 126 -8.14 0.09 17.93
N TYR A 127 -8.40 0.18 16.62
CA TYR A 127 -7.53 -0.44 15.61
C TYR A 127 -6.16 0.27 15.54
N LEU A 128 -6.13 1.60 15.55
CA LEU A 128 -4.88 2.38 15.56
C LEU A 128 -4.06 2.06 16.81
N GLU A 129 -4.69 2.05 17.99
CA GLU A 129 -4.04 1.69 19.25
C GLU A 129 -3.41 0.29 19.21
N ARG A 130 -4.17 -0.72 18.75
CA ARG A 130 -3.66 -2.10 18.62
C ARG A 130 -2.49 -2.22 17.64
N ASN A 131 -2.40 -1.31 16.66
CA ASN A 131 -1.30 -1.27 15.71
C ASN A 131 -0.20 -0.28 16.12
N GLY A 132 -0.22 0.22 17.37
CA GLY A 132 0.82 1.10 17.92
C GLY A 132 0.89 2.48 17.28
N VAL A 133 -0.22 2.94 16.71
CA VAL A 133 -0.30 4.26 16.09
C VAL A 133 -0.80 5.27 17.11
N GLU A 134 0.01 6.27 17.40
CA GLU A 134 -0.44 7.47 18.12
C GLU A 134 -1.39 8.25 17.20
N TYR A 135 -2.53 8.68 17.72
CA TYR A 135 -3.47 9.51 16.96
C TYR A 135 -3.99 10.68 17.80
N ARG A 136 -4.39 11.76 17.12
CA ARG A 136 -4.83 13.00 17.74
C ARG A 136 -6.03 13.57 16.98
N TYR A 137 -6.75 14.47 17.63
CA TYR A 137 -7.90 15.19 17.05
C TYR A 137 -7.67 16.71 17.09
N PRO A 138 -6.72 17.24 16.32
CA PRO A 138 -6.46 18.68 16.25
C PRO A 138 -7.52 19.41 15.41
N ALA A 139 -7.54 20.76 15.49
CA ALA A 139 -8.12 21.55 14.41
C ALA A 139 -7.20 21.49 13.17
N LEU A 140 -7.75 21.52 11.97
CA LEU A 140 -7.00 21.38 10.71
C LEU A 140 -5.87 22.42 10.59
N GLU A 141 -6.10 23.62 11.10
CA GLU A 141 -5.14 24.72 11.11
C GLU A 141 -3.88 24.40 11.93
N ASN A 142 -4.01 23.54 12.94
CA ASN A 142 -2.93 23.12 13.83
C ASN A 142 -2.18 21.88 13.36
N VAL A 143 -2.60 21.26 12.25
CA VAL A 143 -1.87 20.15 11.63
C VAL A 143 -0.62 20.71 10.93
N GLY A 144 0.53 20.05 11.13
CA GLY A 144 1.77 20.39 10.42
C GLY A 144 1.70 20.07 8.92
N ASP A 145 2.77 20.41 8.20
CA ASP A 145 2.89 20.13 6.76
C ASP A 145 3.53 18.76 6.46
N GLU A 146 3.81 17.95 7.50
CA GLU A 146 4.51 16.67 7.39
C GLU A 146 3.59 15.48 7.05
N VAL A 147 2.42 15.75 6.47
CA VAL A 147 1.45 14.73 6.06
C VAL A 147 1.96 14.02 4.81
N LEU A 148 1.91 12.68 4.82
CA LEU A 148 2.37 11.81 3.73
C LEU A 148 1.22 11.07 3.03
N GLY A 149 0.06 10.96 3.69
CA GLY A 149 -1.14 10.35 3.14
C GLY A 149 -2.39 10.95 3.78
N ILE A 150 -3.47 11.00 3.02
CA ILE A 150 -4.78 11.47 3.47
C ILE A 150 -5.79 10.38 3.12
N SER A 151 -6.60 9.95 4.10
CA SER A 151 -7.66 9.00 3.85
C SER A 151 -9.01 9.62 4.20
N PHE A 152 -10.00 9.45 3.33
CA PHE A 152 -11.41 9.72 3.59
C PHE A 152 -12.15 8.39 3.54
N TYR A 153 -12.93 8.07 4.56
CA TYR A 153 -13.68 6.81 4.60
C TYR A 153 -14.93 6.87 5.46
N THR A 154 -15.86 5.98 5.16
CA THR A 154 -17.04 5.77 6.00
C THR A 154 -16.61 5.16 7.33
N PRO A 155 -17.05 5.69 8.49
CA PRO A 155 -16.68 5.13 9.79
C PRO A 155 -16.92 3.61 9.89
N PHE A 156 -16.02 2.88 10.51
CA PHE A 156 -16.10 1.41 10.65
C PHE A 156 -17.32 0.94 11.43
N GLN A 157 -17.87 1.79 12.30
CA GLN A 157 -19.11 1.53 13.02
C GLN A 157 -20.31 1.35 12.09
N GLU A 158 -20.27 1.95 10.88
CA GLU A 158 -21.36 1.91 9.92
C GLU A 158 -21.26 0.75 8.93
N ILE A 159 -20.04 0.27 8.64
CA ILE A 159 -19.79 -0.70 7.56
C ILE A 159 -19.31 -2.06 8.03
N GLY A 160 -18.96 -2.22 9.30
CA GLY A 160 -18.35 -3.44 9.80
C GLY A 160 -17.00 -3.73 9.10
N HIS A 161 -16.65 -5.03 9.01
CA HIS A 161 -15.36 -5.47 8.45
C HIS A 161 -15.44 -5.95 6.99
N SER A 162 -16.52 -5.63 6.26
CA SER A 162 -16.63 -6.04 4.86
C SER A 162 -15.53 -5.39 4.02
N ARG A 163 -14.79 -6.22 3.30
CA ARG A 163 -13.77 -5.79 2.31
C ARG A 163 -14.20 -6.06 0.88
N SER A 164 -15.49 -6.35 0.65
CA SER A 164 -16.01 -6.51 -0.70
C SER A 164 -16.07 -5.16 -1.41
N PHE A 165 -15.51 -5.07 -2.61
CA PHE A 165 -15.66 -3.93 -3.51
C PHE A 165 -17.03 -3.90 -4.21
N ASP A 166 -17.85 -4.92 -4.02
CA ASP A 166 -19.27 -4.89 -4.39
C ASP A 166 -20.05 -4.03 -3.39
N VAL A 167 -19.99 -2.72 -3.59
CA VAL A 167 -20.57 -1.70 -2.73
C VAL A 167 -21.82 -1.14 -3.42
N PRO A 168 -22.94 -0.97 -2.69
CA PRO A 168 -24.10 -0.31 -3.25
C PRO A 168 -23.74 1.07 -3.85
N PRO A 169 -24.27 1.44 -5.03
CA PRO A 169 -23.92 2.70 -5.70
C PRO A 169 -24.08 3.95 -4.81
N GLU A 170 -25.08 3.96 -3.91
CA GLU A 170 -25.30 5.05 -2.97
C GLU A 170 -24.19 5.20 -1.93
N GLU A 171 -23.51 4.12 -1.58
CA GLU A 171 -22.40 4.12 -0.62
C GLU A 171 -21.06 4.44 -1.29
N ASP A 172 -20.92 4.14 -2.58
CA ASP A 172 -19.73 4.48 -3.37
C ASP A 172 -19.76 5.94 -3.88
N ARG A 173 -20.93 6.50 -4.04
CA ARG A 173 -21.15 7.84 -4.59
C ARG A 173 -20.32 8.95 -3.95
N PRO A 174 -20.17 9.05 -2.61
CA PRO A 174 -19.34 10.08 -2.00
C PRO A 174 -17.88 10.04 -2.51
N PHE A 175 -17.34 8.85 -2.74
CA PHE A 175 -15.96 8.68 -3.18
C PHE A 175 -15.78 9.03 -4.66
N GLN A 176 -16.76 8.71 -5.51
CA GLN A 176 -16.79 9.15 -6.91
C GLN A 176 -16.89 10.69 -7.00
N GLU A 177 -17.69 11.30 -6.15
CA GLU A 177 -17.81 12.76 -6.07
C GLU A 177 -16.50 13.40 -5.58
N ILE A 178 -15.78 12.78 -4.62
CA ILE A 178 -14.45 13.24 -4.17
C ILE A 178 -13.46 13.17 -5.35
N GLU A 179 -13.42 12.09 -6.10
CA GLU A 179 -12.57 11.96 -7.29
C GLU A 179 -12.86 13.06 -8.31
N ALA A 180 -14.15 13.37 -8.55
CA ALA A 180 -14.55 14.45 -9.44
C ALA A 180 -14.13 15.85 -8.94
N ILE A 181 -14.22 16.10 -7.63
CA ILE A 181 -13.75 17.34 -6.99
C ILE A 181 -12.24 17.47 -7.16
N LEU A 182 -11.50 16.41 -6.88
CA LEU A 182 -10.03 16.42 -7.00
C LEU A 182 -9.60 16.72 -8.45
N ALA A 183 -10.22 16.06 -9.42
CA ALA A 183 -9.92 16.26 -10.84
C ALA A 183 -10.24 17.68 -11.32
N LYS A 184 -11.33 18.29 -10.81
CA LYS A 184 -11.82 19.59 -11.24
C LYS A 184 -11.15 20.75 -10.49
N ASP A 185 -11.12 20.67 -9.16
CA ASP A 185 -10.78 21.84 -8.31
C ASP A 185 -9.31 21.78 -7.83
N PHE A 186 -8.67 20.61 -7.89
CA PHE A 186 -7.28 20.36 -7.49
C PHE A 186 -6.48 19.57 -8.55
N PRO A 187 -6.54 19.94 -9.83
CA PRO A 187 -5.98 19.15 -10.94
C PRO A 187 -4.47 18.94 -10.78
N GLY A 188 -4.03 17.68 -10.87
CA GLY A 188 -2.62 17.30 -10.82
C GLY A 188 -1.97 17.50 -9.45
N MET A 189 -2.75 17.71 -8.39
CA MET A 189 -2.23 17.88 -7.03
C MET A 189 -2.04 16.53 -6.33
N PHE A 190 -2.93 15.58 -6.57
CA PHE A 190 -2.98 14.30 -5.87
C PHE A 190 -3.02 13.11 -6.82
N GLU A 191 -2.45 12.01 -6.36
CA GLU A 191 -2.82 10.67 -6.78
C GLU A 191 -3.86 10.12 -5.81
N SER A 192 -4.92 9.50 -6.33
CA SER A 192 -5.95 8.86 -5.52
C SER A 192 -5.98 7.36 -5.77
N VAL A 193 -6.15 6.60 -4.69
CA VAL A 193 -6.28 5.14 -4.76
C VAL A 193 -7.46 4.67 -3.90
N ARG A 194 -8.13 3.60 -4.36
CA ARG A 194 -9.22 2.93 -3.65
C ARG A 194 -8.66 1.62 -3.08
N SER A 195 -8.04 1.70 -1.89
CA SER A 195 -7.40 0.54 -1.25
C SER A 195 -8.40 -0.34 -0.50
N MET A 196 -9.54 0.19 -0.16
CA MET A 196 -10.67 -0.50 0.48
C MET A 196 -11.99 0.01 -0.07
N PRO A 197 -13.06 -0.80 0.01
CA PRO A 197 -14.41 -0.29 -0.22
C PRO A 197 -14.69 0.88 0.73
N ARG A 198 -15.42 1.88 0.26
CA ARG A 198 -15.82 3.05 1.07
C ARG A 198 -14.64 3.82 1.67
N MET A 199 -13.51 3.81 0.95
CA MET A 199 -12.29 4.53 1.33
C MET A 199 -11.58 5.06 0.08
N ILE A 200 -11.13 6.29 0.13
CA ILE A 200 -10.21 6.88 -0.82
C ILE A 200 -8.99 7.41 -0.09
N GLU A 201 -7.83 7.07 -0.59
CA GLU A 201 -6.55 7.55 -0.09
C GLU A 201 -5.91 8.49 -1.11
N LEU A 202 -5.34 9.58 -0.62
CA LEU A 202 -4.64 10.56 -1.44
C LEU A 202 -3.16 10.57 -1.07
N GLY A 203 -2.32 10.46 -2.08
CA GLY A 203 -0.91 10.79 -2.05
C GLY A 203 -0.64 12.07 -2.85
N ALA A 204 0.57 12.61 -2.78
CA ALA A 204 0.99 13.69 -3.65
C ALA A 204 1.07 13.22 -5.11
N ALA A 205 0.96 14.13 -6.07
CA ALA A 205 1.07 13.82 -7.50
C ALA A 205 2.35 13.02 -7.82
N GLY A 206 2.22 11.97 -8.61
CA GLY A 206 3.29 11.03 -8.94
C GLY A 206 3.64 10.03 -7.83
N CYS A 207 2.97 10.11 -6.67
CA CYS A 207 3.14 9.13 -5.61
C CYS A 207 2.52 7.79 -6.03
N GLY A 208 3.25 6.71 -5.85
CA GLY A 208 2.75 5.36 -6.15
C GLY A 208 3.74 4.28 -5.72
N LYS A 209 3.21 3.13 -5.31
CA LYS A 209 4.03 1.96 -4.95
C LYS A 209 5.00 1.60 -6.09
N GLY A 210 4.52 1.61 -7.35
CA GLY A 210 5.31 1.26 -8.54
C GLY A 210 6.43 2.23 -8.83
N ALA A 211 6.13 3.53 -8.90
CA ALA A 211 7.13 4.56 -9.15
C ALA A 211 8.24 4.55 -8.09
N THR A 212 7.87 4.32 -6.83
CA THR A 212 8.84 4.22 -5.73
C THR A 212 9.62 2.90 -5.76
N ALA A 213 8.98 1.77 -6.12
CA ALA A 213 9.66 0.49 -6.28
C ALA A 213 10.68 0.53 -7.42
N ARG A 214 10.34 1.12 -8.56
CA ARG A 214 11.25 1.32 -9.68
C ARG A 214 12.44 2.22 -9.30
N TRP A 215 12.17 3.32 -8.61
CA TRP A 215 13.23 4.17 -8.08
C TRP A 215 14.14 3.41 -7.11
N LEU A 216 13.56 2.64 -6.18
CA LEU A 216 14.31 1.87 -5.18
C LEU A 216 15.17 0.80 -5.85
N ALA A 217 14.65 0.12 -6.89
CA ALA A 217 15.44 -0.83 -7.69
C ALA A 217 16.72 -0.16 -8.22
N GLY A 218 16.59 1.03 -8.81
CA GLY A 218 17.74 1.81 -9.28
C GLY A 218 18.73 2.19 -8.17
N GLN A 219 18.23 2.60 -6.97
CA GLN A 219 19.11 2.94 -5.83
C GLN A 219 19.89 1.72 -5.32
N LEU A 220 19.32 0.52 -5.44
CA LEU A 220 19.94 -0.74 -5.04
C LEU A 220 20.75 -1.39 -6.16
N GLY A 221 20.93 -0.72 -7.32
CA GLY A 221 21.64 -1.25 -8.48
C GLY A 221 20.93 -2.42 -9.14
N ARG A 222 19.61 -2.55 -8.98
CA ARG A 222 18.79 -3.59 -9.60
C ARG A 222 18.18 -3.04 -10.89
N THR A 223 18.21 -3.85 -11.94
CA THR A 223 17.72 -3.44 -13.28
C THR A 223 16.37 -4.06 -13.62
N VAL A 224 15.96 -5.07 -12.88
CA VAL A 224 14.69 -5.80 -13.05
C VAL A 224 13.82 -5.60 -11.82
N LEU A 225 12.56 -5.29 -12.04
CA LEU A 225 11.55 -5.13 -10.99
C LEU A 225 10.48 -6.20 -11.15
N TYR A 226 10.36 -7.06 -10.17
CA TYR A 226 9.22 -7.97 -10.00
C TYR A 226 8.28 -7.41 -8.96
N CYS A 227 6.96 -7.56 -9.19
CA CYS A 227 5.95 -7.11 -8.23
C CYS A 227 4.92 -8.20 -7.95
N ALA A 228 4.38 -8.19 -6.73
CA ALA A 228 3.20 -8.97 -6.38
C ALA A 228 2.17 -8.09 -5.66
N GLY A 229 0.88 -8.28 -5.98
CA GLY A 229 -0.24 -7.53 -5.39
C GLY A 229 -1.57 -8.22 -5.65
N ASP A 230 -2.62 -7.86 -4.91
CA ASP A 230 -3.93 -8.53 -4.97
C ASP A 230 -5.11 -7.60 -5.22
N ALA A 231 -4.93 -6.28 -5.18
CA ALA A 231 -6.01 -5.31 -5.15
C ALA A 231 -5.82 -4.15 -6.16
N PRO A 232 -6.88 -3.39 -6.49
CA PRO A 232 -6.81 -2.29 -7.46
C PRO A 232 -5.76 -1.22 -7.17
N ASN A 233 -5.44 -0.97 -5.89
CA ASN A 233 -4.37 -0.03 -5.50
C ASN A 233 -2.96 -0.55 -5.81
N ASP A 234 -2.80 -1.84 -6.14
CA ASP A 234 -1.54 -2.42 -6.58
C ASP A 234 -1.36 -2.34 -8.10
N LEU A 235 -2.45 -2.11 -8.85
CA LEU A 235 -2.42 -2.11 -10.30
C LEU A 235 -1.31 -1.21 -10.90
N PRO A 236 -1.09 0.03 -10.41
CA PRO A 236 0.02 0.84 -10.90
C PRO A 236 1.40 0.21 -10.66
N MET A 237 1.57 -0.52 -9.54
CA MET A 237 2.82 -1.23 -9.24
C MET A 237 3.01 -2.46 -10.15
N LEU A 238 1.94 -3.20 -10.38
CA LEU A 238 1.97 -4.39 -11.25
C LEU A 238 2.24 -4.01 -12.70
N LEU A 239 1.69 -2.89 -13.18
CA LEU A 239 1.93 -2.36 -14.53
C LEU A 239 3.35 -1.82 -14.73
N GLU A 240 4.00 -1.33 -13.66
CA GLU A 240 5.38 -0.84 -13.69
C GLU A 240 6.40 -1.98 -13.68
N ALA A 241 6.01 -3.18 -13.28
CA ALA A 241 6.89 -4.34 -13.14
C ALA A 241 7.33 -4.91 -14.50
N ASP A 242 8.56 -5.45 -14.54
CA ASP A 242 9.02 -6.26 -15.67
C ASP A 242 8.35 -7.65 -15.65
N GLU A 243 7.97 -8.13 -14.45
CA GLU A 243 7.08 -9.25 -14.25
C GLU A 243 6.20 -9.03 -13.01
N ALA A 244 4.90 -9.30 -13.16
CA ALA A 244 3.91 -9.13 -12.12
C ALA A 244 3.21 -10.44 -11.79
N PHE A 245 3.06 -10.70 -10.49
CA PHE A 245 2.41 -11.88 -9.93
C PHE A 245 1.15 -11.47 -9.16
N ILE A 246 0.06 -12.16 -9.39
CA ILE A 246 -1.19 -11.95 -8.66
C ILE A 246 -1.70 -13.27 -8.08
N PRO A 247 -2.14 -13.33 -6.82
CA PRO A 247 -2.79 -14.52 -6.30
C PRO A 247 -4.12 -14.77 -7.04
N VAL A 248 -4.47 -16.03 -7.24
CA VAL A 248 -5.79 -16.40 -7.80
C VAL A 248 -6.96 -15.91 -6.95
N SER A 249 -6.71 -15.49 -5.73
CA SER A 249 -7.65 -14.85 -4.80
C SER A 249 -7.73 -13.32 -4.94
N SER A 250 -7.08 -12.73 -5.95
CA SER A 250 -7.08 -11.29 -6.21
C SER A 250 -8.46 -10.72 -6.50
N ASP A 251 -8.58 -9.40 -6.30
CA ASP A 251 -9.77 -8.67 -6.68
C ASP A 251 -10.05 -8.85 -8.19
N PRO A 252 -11.31 -9.12 -8.58
CA PRO A 252 -11.69 -9.29 -9.99
C PRO A 252 -11.30 -8.10 -10.90
N ALA A 253 -11.17 -6.90 -10.34
CA ALA A 253 -10.79 -5.69 -11.08
C ALA A 253 -9.37 -5.73 -11.65
N ILE A 254 -8.48 -6.57 -11.09
CA ILE A 254 -7.11 -6.72 -11.61
C ILE A 254 -6.89 -8.01 -12.41
N LEU A 255 -7.90 -8.89 -12.45
CA LEU A 255 -7.86 -10.06 -13.32
C LEU A 255 -7.98 -9.61 -14.81
N GLY A 256 -7.34 -10.32 -15.70
CA GLY A 256 -7.44 -10.03 -17.14
C GLY A 256 -6.41 -9.02 -17.69
N TYR A 257 -5.55 -8.46 -16.84
CA TYR A 257 -4.40 -7.63 -17.30
C TYR A 257 -3.23 -8.46 -17.86
N GLY A 258 -3.32 -9.79 -17.79
CA GLY A 258 -2.28 -10.69 -18.30
C GLY A 258 -1.11 -10.90 -17.35
N PHE A 259 -1.29 -10.56 -16.07
CA PHE A 259 -0.31 -10.85 -15.02
C PHE A 259 -0.20 -12.37 -14.78
N THR A 260 0.92 -12.80 -14.22
CA THR A 260 1.14 -14.21 -13.87
C THR A 260 0.33 -14.57 -12.63
N GLU A 261 -0.69 -15.40 -12.80
CA GLU A 261 -1.48 -15.93 -11.69
C GLU A 261 -0.68 -16.99 -10.92
N VAL A 262 -0.69 -16.88 -9.59
CA VAL A 262 0.00 -17.78 -8.65
C VAL A 262 -0.97 -18.27 -7.57
N ALA A 263 -0.50 -19.14 -6.67
CA ALA A 263 -1.31 -19.65 -5.58
C ALA A 263 -1.99 -18.52 -4.78
N SER A 264 -3.14 -18.84 -4.17
CA SER A 264 -3.86 -17.89 -3.31
C SER A 264 -3.00 -17.41 -2.13
N CYS A 265 -3.39 -16.32 -1.52
CA CYS A 265 -2.67 -15.80 -0.37
C CYS A 265 -2.61 -16.79 0.81
N ASP A 266 -3.65 -17.60 1.01
CA ASP A 266 -3.67 -18.65 2.05
C ASP A 266 -2.72 -19.81 1.73
N GLU A 267 -2.46 -20.08 0.45
CA GLU A 267 -1.58 -21.16 -0.02
C GLU A 267 -0.13 -20.69 -0.24
N GLY A 268 0.12 -19.41 -0.25
CA GLY A 268 1.46 -18.82 -0.35
C GLY A 268 1.78 -18.24 -1.73
N THR A 269 1.29 -17.04 -1.98
CA THR A 269 1.52 -16.26 -3.20
C THR A 269 3.01 -16.12 -3.53
N ILE A 270 3.81 -15.68 -2.56
CA ILE A 270 5.25 -15.46 -2.77
C ILE A 270 5.99 -16.78 -2.97
N ALA A 271 5.59 -17.82 -2.26
CA ALA A 271 6.15 -19.16 -2.44
C ALA A 271 5.94 -19.67 -3.87
N SER A 272 4.73 -19.51 -4.40
CA SER A 272 4.38 -19.90 -5.76
C SER A 272 5.14 -19.07 -6.81
N ALA A 273 5.23 -17.74 -6.63
CA ALA A 273 5.98 -16.85 -7.52
C ALA A 273 7.47 -17.22 -7.56
N VAL A 274 8.10 -17.41 -6.41
CA VAL A 274 9.53 -17.79 -6.33
C VAL A 274 9.78 -19.19 -6.92
N ALA A 275 8.84 -20.14 -6.76
CA ALA A 275 8.93 -21.45 -7.40
C ALA A 275 8.94 -21.34 -8.93
N LEU A 276 8.11 -20.48 -9.51
CA LEU A 276 8.09 -20.19 -10.95
C LEU A 276 9.42 -19.56 -11.42
N ILE A 277 9.93 -18.58 -10.68
CA ILE A 277 11.23 -17.95 -10.99
C ILE A 277 12.34 -18.99 -11.02
N ARG A 278 12.35 -19.92 -10.05
CA ARG A 278 13.35 -21.01 -9.97
C ARG A 278 13.26 -21.99 -11.13
N SER A 279 12.05 -22.35 -11.55
CA SER A 279 11.86 -23.32 -12.65
C SER A 279 12.38 -22.78 -13.98
N ARG A 280 12.15 -21.50 -14.28
CA ARG A 280 12.62 -20.86 -15.53
C ARG A 280 14.14 -20.77 -15.64
N GLY A 281 14.84 -20.65 -14.51
CA GLY A 281 16.31 -20.65 -14.51
C GLY A 281 16.96 -22.03 -14.58
N SER A 282 16.16 -23.11 -14.58
CA SER A 282 16.67 -24.48 -14.73
C SER A 282 16.70 -24.94 -16.20
N ASP A 283 16.13 -24.17 -17.12
CA ASP A 283 16.01 -24.50 -18.54
C ASP A 283 17.16 -23.89 -19.39
N HIS A 284 18.16 -23.34 -18.74
CA HIS A 284 19.39 -22.81 -19.35
C HIS A 284 20.59 -23.42 -18.63
#